data_dda3f86ddd9b448746b00da0a86515cc
#
_entry.id   dda3f86ddd9b448746b00da0a86515cc
#
_cell.length_a   1.000
_cell.length_b   1.000
_cell.length_c   1.000
_cell.angle_alpha   90.00
_cell.angle_beta   90.00
_cell.angle_gamma   90.00
#
_symmetry.space_group_name_H-M   'P 1'
#
loop_
_entity.id
_entity.type
_entity.pdbx_description
1 polymer ?
#
loop_
_entity_poly.entity_id
_entity_poly.type
_entity_poly.pdbx_seq_one_letter_code
_entity_poly.pdbx_strand_id
1 'polypeptide(L)'
;MEGNSFWLIYIQNDRVSVSLISAFDNKYRVLATGPSKSWTSDNPDTLTTAVDESLSVASLNANITEEQEPGSAAIVVPPFWVSNDGKILPSKVKSIKETCKSLSLTPTGFLAEDDAIVEDANQSDGFPASFILVHLSDKDFYLSLVYLGHIKERIKKDLLQEFTSQDLESALLEINSESALPPQILVFGQFDARILSSLKNYPWVGKKNVETFLHLPEIKSYDQNQIIDIFTRVISGQLDSSSFSPKISDTPDDNSKADPPPADTKPEPEPEITAVAQKLTLTETSPEDLGFSSSDSTP
;
A
#
# COMPACT_ATOMS: atom_id res chain seq x y z
N MET A 1 14.65 3.72 -28.58
CA MET A 1 13.74 2.85 -27.83
C MET A 1 12.51 3.69 -27.47
N GLU A 2 11.47 3.64 -28.29
CA GLU A 2 10.19 4.32 -27.99
C GLU A 2 9.28 3.32 -27.24
N GLY A 3 9.70 2.91 -26.06
CA GLY A 3 8.84 2.16 -25.15
C GLY A 3 8.40 3.08 -24.02
N ASN A 4 7.15 2.96 -23.55
CA ASN A 4 6.68 3.68 -22.37
C ASN A 4 7.57 3.27 -21.18
N SER A 5 8.47 4.17 -20.77
CA SER A 5 9.29 4.00 -19.57
C SER A 5 8.94 5.05 -18.54
N PHE A 6 9.11 4.72 -17.25
CA PHE A 6 8.87 5.62 -16.15
C PHE A 6 9.77 5.27 -14.96
N TRP A 7 9.96 6.22 -14.07
CA TRP A 7 10.60 6.00 -12.79
C TRP A 7 9.60 5.47 -11.77
N LEU A 8 9.97 4.41 -11.05
CA LEU A 8 9.27 3.95 -9.86
C LEU A 8 10.04 4.47 -8.64
N ILE A 9 9.47 5.43 -7.93
CA ILE A 9 10.04 5.99 -6.71
C ILE A 9 9.38 5.31 -5.52
N TYR A 10 10.12 4.46 -4.82
CA TYR A 10 9.65 3.79 -3.62
C TYR A 10 10.14 4.53 -2.37
N ILE A 11 9.22 5.25 -1.73
CA ILE A 11 9.47 6.02 -0.52
C ILE A 11 9.08 5.18 0.70
N GLN A 12 10.00 4.98 1.61
CA GLN A 12 9.81 4.39 2.93
C GLN A 12 9.92 5.49 4.01
N ASN A 13 9.74 5.17 5.29
CA ASN A 13 9.78 6.18 6.36
C ASN A 13 11.12 6.93 6.47
N ASP A 14 12.21 6.25 6.22
CA ASP A 14 13.58 6.76 6.40
C ASP A 14 14.48 6.50 5.20
N ARG A 15 13.97 5.85 4.15
CA ARG A 15 14.71 5.50 2.94
C ARG A 15 13.89 5.72 1.68
N VAL A 16 14.58 5.84 0.57
CA VAL A 16 13.97 5.86 -0.76
C VAL A 16 14.86 5.09 -1.73
N SER A 17 14.24 4.40 -2.67
CA SER A 17 14.93 3.81 -3.81
C SER A 17 14.17 4.14 -5.10
N VAL A 18 14.91 4.21 -6.21
CA VAL A 18 14.36 4.52 -7.53
C VAL A 18 14.70 3.39 -8.48
N SER A 19 13.71 2.96 -9.25
CA SER A 19 13.89 1.94 -10.28
C SER A 19 13.42 2.47 -11.63
N LEU A 20 14.14 2.16 -12.68
CA LEU A 20 13.72 2.41 -14.06
C LEU A 20 12.88 1.24 -14.55
N ILE A 21 11.65 1.55 -14.92
CA ILE A 21 10.70 0.59 -15.46
C ILE A 21 10.51 0.87 -16.95
N SER A 22 10.49 -0.15 -17.77
CA SER A 22 10.23 0.00 -19.22
C SER A 22 9.32 -1.09 -19.73
N ALA A 23 8.44 -0.71 -20.66
CA ALA A 23 7.60 -1.64 -21.39
C ALA A 23 8.42 -2.38 -22.45
N PHE A 24 8.32 -3.70 -22.46
CA PHE A 24 8.92 -4.59 -23.47
C PHE A 24 7.92 -5.71 -23.80
N ASP A 25 7.57 -5.87 -25.06
CA ASP A 25 6.60 -6.88 -25.53
C ASP A 25 5.27 -6.84 -24.75
N ASN A 26 4.71 -5.66 -24.54
CA ASN A 26 3.50 -5.41 -23.73
C ASN A 26 3.62 -5.87 -22.25
N LYS A 27 4.84 -5.98 -21.73
CA LYS A 27 5.09 -6.25 -20.32
C LYS A 27 6.08 -5.23 -19.79
N TYR A 28 5.80 -4.75 -18.60
CA TYR A 28 6.74 -3.87 -17.89
C TYR A 28 7.80 -4.70 -17.16
N ARG A 29 9.03 -4.20 -17.17
CA ARG A 29 10.18 -4.82 -16.50
C ARG A 29 11.03 -3.77 -15.81
N VAL A 30 11.61 -4.15 -14.70
CA VAL A 30 12.65 -3.37 -14.03
C VAL A 30 13.93 -3.48 -14.89
N LEU A 31 14.41 -2.36 -15.41
CA LEU A 31 15.68 -2.29 -16.15
C LEU A 31 16.85 -2.12 -15.22
N ALA A 32 16.72 -1.24 -14.23
CA ALA A 32 17.74 -0.97 -13.24
C ALA A 32 17.12 -0.42 -11.97
N THR A 33 17.80 -0.63 -10.86
CA THR A 33 17.43 -0.08 -9.55
C THR A 33 18.64 0.65 -8.98
N GLY A 34 18.42 1.86 -8.47
CA GLY A 34 19.37 2.60 -7.68
C GLY A 34 19.45 2.10 -6.24
N PRO A 35 20.51 2.44 -5.50
CA PRO A 35 20.64 2.05 -4.10
C PRO A 35 19.59 2.72 -3.24
N SER A 36 19.20 2.04 -2.17
CA SER A 36 18.37 2.64 -1.13
C SER A 36 19.14 3.74 -0.41
N LYS A 37 18.60 4.96 -0.36
CA LYS A 37 19.19 6.16 0.23
C LYS A 37 18.39 6.61 1.43
N SER A 38 19.09 7.03 2.50
CA SER A 38 18.44 7.53 3.71
C SER A 38 17.96 8.97 3.53
N TRP A 39 16.83 9.28 4.12
CA TRP A 39 16.26 10.63 4.21
C TRP A 39 15.59 10.82 5.57
N THR A 40 15.23 12.06 5.92
CA THR A 40 14.58 12.38 7.19
C THR A 40 13.33 13.23 6.95
N SER A 41 12.25 12.90 7.66
CA SER A 41 10.98 13.61 7.55
C SER A 41 11.02 15.06 8.04
N ASP A 42 12.02 15.40 8.87
CA ASP A 42 12.19 16.73 9.46
C ASP A 42 12.79 17.73 8.46
N ASN A 43 13.42 17.23 7.40
CA ASN A 43 13.99 18.06 6.34
C ASN A 43 13.59 17.51 4.95
N PRO A 44 12.60 18.12 4.28
CA PRO A 44 12.12 17.71 2.96
C PRO A 44 13.21 17.67 1.87
N ASP A 45 14.23 18.53 1.96
CA ASP A 45 15.32 18.57 0.98
C ASP A 45 16.13 17.27 0.97
N THR A 46 16.18 16.56 2.10
CA THR A 46 16.85 15.25 2.18
C THR A 46 16.16 14.19 1.33
N LEU A 47 14.84 14.25 1.17
CA LEU A 47 14.12 13.36 0.27
C LEU A 47 14.52 13.61 -1.19
N THR A 48 14.54 14.89 -1.60
CA THR A 48 14.94 15.26 -2.97
C THR A 48 16.36 14.79 -3.28
N THR A 49 17.31 15.05 -2.37
CA THR A 49 18.70 14.58 -2.53
C THR A 49 18.79 13.05 -2.62
N ALA A 50 18.08 12.35 -1.75
CA ALA A 50 18.09 10.88 -1.72
C ALA A 50 17.46 10.26 -2.98
N VAL A 51 16.39 10.87 -3.52
CA VAL A 51 15.80 10.47 -4.80
C VAL A 51 16.77 10.70 -5.94
N ASP A 52 17.38 11.89 -6.02
CA ASP A 52 18.35 12.26 -7.07
C ASP A 52 19.56 11.31 -7.10
N GLU A 53 20.16 11.04 -5.93
CA GLU A 53 21.26 10.09 -5.82
C GLU A 53 20.88 8.66 -6.25
N SER A 54 19.69 8.19 -5.88
CA SER A 54 19.22 6.87 -6.27
C SER A 54 18.90 6.79 -7.76
N LEU A 55 18.28 7.85 -8.31
CA LEU A 55 17.94 7.99 -9.72
C LEU A 55 19.19 7.99 -10.59
N SER A 56 20.18 8.83 -10.25
CA SER A 56 21.46 8.93 -10.99
C SER A 56 22.15 7.56 -11.09
N VAL A 57 22.17 6.78 -10.01
CA VAL A 57 22.77 5.44 -10.05
C VAL A 57 21.91 4.47 -10.87
N ALA A 58 20.58 4.57 -10.81
CA ALA A 58 19.70 3.74 -11.65
C ALA A 58 19.91 4.04 -13.14
N SER A 59 20.06 5.33 -13.54
CA SER A 59 20.39 5.74 -14.92
C SER A 59 21.72 5.15 -15.39
N LEU A 60 22.74 5.24 -14.54
CA LEU A 60 24.05 4.64 -14.84
C LEU A 60 23.96 3.13 -15.01
N ASN A 61 23.25 2.43 -14.14
CA ASN A 61 23.07 0.98 -14.20
C ASN A 61 22.27 0.55 -15.44
N ALA A 62 21.30 1.37 -15.87
CA ALA A 62 20.55 1.16 -17.10
C ALA A 62 21.32 1.52 -18.37
N ASN A 63 22.47 2.17 -18.23
CA ASN A 63 23.29 2.70 -19.33
C ASN A 63 22.48 3.60 -20.28
N ILE A 64 21.65 4.49 -19.70
CA ILE A 64 20.88 5.51 -20.43
C ILE A 64 21.52 6.89 -20.24
N THR A 65 21.32 7.77 -21.23
CA THR A 65 21.75 9.16 -21.15
C THR A 65 20.63 10.02 -20.58
N GLU A 66 20.94 11.22 -20.09
CA GLU A 66 19.97 12.19 -19.57
C GLU A 66 18.82 12.48 -20.53
N GLU A 67 19.08 12.51 -21.85
CA GLU A 67 18.06 12.69 -22.89
C GLU A 67 17.11 11.50 -23.05
N GLN A 68 17.49 10.33 -22.54
CA GLN A 68 16.73 9.09 -22.59
C GLN A 68 15.98 8.81 -21.29
N GLU A 69 16.23 9.62 -20.26
CA GLU A 69 15.53 9.48 -18.98
C GLU A 69 14.04 9.80 -19.12
N PRO A 70 13.16 8.96 -18.57
CA PRO A 70 11.73 9.27 -18.59
C PRO A 70 11.43 10.48 -17.71
N GLY A 71 10.61 11.40 -18.22
CA GLY A 71 10.11 12.55 -17.46
C GLY A 71 8.94 12.21 -16.51
N SER A 72 8.53 10.95 -16.43
CA SER A 72 7.38 10.52 -15.63
C SER A 72 7.78 9.61 -14.47
N ALA A 73 7.05 9.71 -13.35
CA ALA A 73 7.31 8.91 -12.17
C ALA A 73 6.01 8.38 -11.53
N ALA A 74 5.99 7.10 -11.20
CA ALA A 74 5.01 6.49 -10.31
C ALA A 74 5.60 6.41 -8.89
N ILE A 75 4.81 6.67 -7.87
CA ILE A 75 5.29 6.83 -6.51
C ILE A 75 4.62 5.80 -5.61
N VAL A 76 5.41 5.00 -4.91
CA VAL A 76 4.95 4.11 -3.85
C VAL A 76 5.27 4.73 -2.50
N VAL A 77 4.28 4.77 -1.62
CA VAL A 77 4.37 5.45 -0.33
C VAL A 77 4.02 4.51 0.82
N PRO A 78 4.49 4.79 2.05
CA PRO A 78 4.07 4.05 3.23
C PRO A 78 2.56 4.17 3.47
N PRO A 79 1.89 3.14 4.02
CA PRO A 79 0.44 3.15 4.23
C PRO A 79 -0.05 4.31 5.10
N PHE A 80 0.76 4.75 6.07
CA PHE A 80 0.41 5.86 6.97
C PHE A 80 0.58 7.26 6.36
N TRP A 81 0.99 7.33 5.09
CA TRP A 81 0.92 8.56 4.31
C TRP A 81 -0.41 8.73 3.58
N VAL A 82 -1.22 7.69 3.59
CA VAL A 82 -2.53 7.66 2.94
C VAL A 82 -3.63 7.71 4.00
N SER A 83 -4.59 8.59 3.83
CA SER A 83 -5.77 8.72 4.67
C SER A 83 -6.81 7.65 4.35
N ASN A 84 -7.81 7.49 5.22
CA ASN A 84 -8.86 6.49 5.05
C ASN A 84 -9.70 6.67 3.77
N ASP A 85 -9.71 7.87 3.17
CA ASP A 85 -10.36 8.16 1.88
C ASP A 85 -9.45 7.90 0.67
N GLY A 86 -8.29 7.27 0.88
CA GLY A 86 -7.36 6.87 -0.16
C GLY A 86 -6.55 8.02 -0.77
N LYS A 87 -6.41 9.16 -0.07
CA LYS A 87 -5.60 10.30 -0.51
C LYS A 87 -4.31 10.40 0.27
N ILE A 88 -3.24 10.86 -0.36
CA ILE A 88 -2.01 11.19 0.36
C ILE A 88 -2.28 12.37 1.30
N LEU A 89 -1.74 12.30 2.52
CA LEU A 89 -1.83 13.38 3.51
C LEU A 89 -1.25 14.69 2.94
N PRO A 90 -1.91 15.85 3.12
CA PRO A 90 -1.50 17.13 2.53
C PRO A 90 -0.05 17.52 2.80
N SER A 91 0.46 17.25 4.01
CA SER A 91 1.86 17.49 4.38
C SER A 91 2.84 16.68 3.53
N LYS A 92 2.47 15.45 3.14
CA LYS A 92 3.29 14.55 2.32
C LYS A 92 3.18 14.86 0.83
N VAL A 93 2.00 15.28 0.37
CA VAL A 93 1.79 15.77 -1.01
C VAL A 93 2.75 16.91 -1.33
N LYS A 94 2.92 17.87 -0.41
CA LYS A 94 3.84 18.99 -0.61
C LYS A 94 5.27 18.52 -0.86
N SER A 95 5.80 17.65 0.00
CA SER A 95 7.17 17.12 -0.14
C SER A 95 7.37 16.36 -1.45
N ILE A 96 6.39 15.53 -1.84
CA ILE A 96 6.41 14.80 -3.11
C ILE A 96 6.42 15.77 -4.31
N LYS A 97 5.52 16.75 -4.31
CA LYS A 97 5.44 17.76 -5.39
C LYS A 97 6.74 18.56 -5.52
N GLU A 98 7.34 18.99 -4.41
CA GLU A 98 8.60 19.72 -4.39
C GLU A 98 9.74 18.86 -4.92
N THR A 99 9.86 17.60 -4.51
CA THR A 99 10.85 16.64 -5.02
C THR A 99 10.68 16.42 -6.52
N CYS A 100 9.47 16.11 -6.99
CA CYS A 100 9.21 15.90 -8.42
C CYS A 100 9.53 17.15 -9.25
N LYS A 101 9.16 18.34 -8.76
CA LYS A 101 9.43 19.61 -9.44
C LYS A 101 10.95 19.87 -9.52
N SER A 102 11.70 19.63 -8.44
CA SER A 102 13.15 19.86 -8.42
C SER A 102 13.90 18.94 -9.38
N LEU A 103 13.39 17.73 -9.59
CA LEU A 103 13.96 16.72 -10.48
C LEU A 103 13.33 16.70 -11.88
N SER A 104 12.49 17.70 -12.22
CA SER A 104 11.78 17.77 -13.50
C SER A 104 10.95 16.53 -13.83
N LEU A 105 10.43 15.84 -12.80
CA LEU A 105 9.60 14.66 -12.94
C LEU A 105 8.11 15.01 -12.87
N THR A 106 7.32 14.35 -13.72
CA THR A 106 5.85 14.44 -13.70
C THR A 106 5.28 13.21 -12.98
N PRO A 107 4.67 13.36 -11.78
CA PRO A 107 4.05 12.23 -11.11
C PRO A 107 2.83 11.75 -11.90
N THR A 108 2.80 10.47 -12.27
CA THR A 108 1.70 9.82 -12.98
C THR A 108 0.66 9.24 -12.03
N GLY A 109 1.03 8.99 -10.78
CA GLY A 109 0.15 8.51 -9.73
C GLY A 109 0.92 8.02 -8.51
N PHE A 110 0.17 7.56 -7.53
CA PHE A 110 0.75 6.97 -6.32
C PHE A 110 0.00 5.70 -5.90
N LEU A 111 0.68 4.88 -5.10
CA LEU A 111 0.17 3.62 -4.57
C LEU A 111 0.66 3.46 -3.14
N ALA A 112 -0.21 3.03 -2.22
CA ALA A 112 0.26 2.59 -0.91
C ALA A 112 0.90 1.21 -1.05
N GLU A 113 2.03 0.99 -0.36
CA GLU A 113 2.80 -0.24 -0.55
C GLU A 113 2.04 -1.50 -0.13
N ASP A 114 1.25 -1.45 0.94
CA ASP A 114 0.46 -2.59 1.40
C ASP A 114 -0.74 -2.85 0.49
N ASP A 115 -1.40 -1.81 -0.05
CA ASP A 115 -2.46 -1.98 -1.05
C ASP A 115 -1.92 -2.67 -2.30
N ALA A 116 -0.69 -2.31 -2.75
CA ALA A 116 -0.04 -2.98 -3.88
C ALA A 116 0.21 -4.46 -3.64
N ILE A 117 0.73 -4.81 -2.47
CA ILE A 117 1.02 -6.21 -2.12
C ILE A 117 -0.27 -7.03 -2.05
N VAL A 118 -1.34 -6.45 -1.51
CA VAL A 118 -2.66 -7.09 -1.44
C VAL A 118 -3.26 -7.29 -2.84
N GLU A 119 -3.15 -6.29 -3.70
CA GLU A 119 -3.64 -6.37 -5.08
C GLU A 119 -2.91 -7.44 -5.87
N ASP A 120 -1.57 -7.49 -5.79
CA ASP A 120 -0.75 -8.52 -6.43
C ASP A 120 -1.08 -9.93 -5.92
N ALA A 121 -1.25 -10.10 -4.61
CA ALA A 121 -1.62 -11.38 -4.02
C ALA A 121 -2.99 -11.86 -4.51
N ASN A 122 -3.99 -10.97 -4.55
CA ASN A 122 -5.33 -11.30 -5.04
C ASN A 122 -5.32 -11.70 -6.53
N GLN A 123 -4.49 -11.02 -7.34
CA GLN A 123 -4.37 -11.34 -8.77
C GLN A 123 -3.61 -12.65 -9.02
N SER A 124 -2.54 -12.89 -8.25
CA SER A 124 -1.67 -14.06 -8.42
C SER A 124 -2.36 -15.36 -8.00
N ASP A 125 -3.10 -15.34 -6.90
CA ASP A 125 -3.75 -16.52 -6.34
C ASP A 125 -5.13 -16.80 -6.99
N GLY A 126 -5.71 -15.80 -7.66
CA GLY A 126 -7.03 -15.89 -8.29
C GLY A 126 -8.20 -15.96 -7.30
N PHE A 127 -7.94 -15.77 -6.01
CA PHE A 127 -8.93 -15.66 -4.93
C PHE A 127 -8.46 -14.66 -3.86
N PRO A 128 -9.40 -14.09 -3.07
CA PRO A 128 -9.07 -13.10 -2.07
C PRO A 128 -8.12 -13.65 -0.99
N ALA A 129 -6.93 -13.09 -0.92
CA ALA A 129 -5.88 -13.52 0.00
C ALA A 129 -6.15 -13.07 1.45
N SER A 130 -5.65 -13.84 2.43
CA SER A 130 -5.68 -13.47 3.85
C SER A 130 -4.33 -13.74 4.48
N PHE A 131 -3.68 -12.69 4.99
CA PHE A 131 -2.34 -12.74 5.58
C PHE A 131 -2.10 -11.54 6.50
N ILE A 132 -1.03 -11.60 7.26
CA ILE A 132 -0.49 -10.49 8.03
C ILE A 132 0.73 -9.98 7.28
N LEU A 133 0.72 -8.70 6.91
CA LEU A 133 1.85 -8.04 6.27
C LEU A 133 2.64 -7.27 7.32
N VAL A 134 3.94 -7.46 7.38
CA VAL A 134 4.85 -6.81 8.33
C VAL A 134 5.98 -6.14 7.59
N HIS A 135 6.03 -4.82 7.66
CA HIS A 135 7.16 -4.04 7.16
C HIS A 135 8.07 -3.66 8.33
N LEU A 136 9.34 -3.98 8.20
CA LEU A 136 10.37 -3.65 9.18
C LEU A 136 11.26 -2.53 8.67
N SER A 137 11.48 -1.50 9.50
CA SER A 137 12.50 -0.49 9.31
C SER A 137 13.46 -0.42 10.51
N ASP A 138 14.49 0.42 10.44
CA ASP A 138 15.44 0.56 11.55
C ASP A 138 14.82 1.20 12.81
N LYS A 139 13.74 1.98 12.65
CA LYS A 139 13.16 2.80 13.72
C LYS A 139 11.74 2.42 14.10
N ASP A 140 11.04 1.76 13.23
CA ASP A 140 9.65 1.37 13.42
C ASP A 140 9.31 0.10 12.64
N PHE A 141 8.17 -0.48 12.95
CA PHE A 141 7.55 -1.45 12.06
C PHE A 141 6.06 -1.15 11.95
N TYR A 142 5.47 -1.60 10.88
CA TYR A 142 4.02 -1.58 10.76
C TYR A 142 3.50 -2.89 10.22
N LEU A 143 2.28 -3.12 10.59
CA LEU A 143 1.55 -4.33 10.35
C LEU A 143 0.22 -3.97 9.70
N SER A 144 -0.12 -4.66 8.61
CA SER A 144 -1.43 -4.61 7.98
C SER A 144 -2.09 -5.98 8.06
N LEU A 145 -3.25 -6.06 8.72
CA LEU A 145 -4.07 -7.26 8.73
C LEU A 145 -4.90 -7.30 7.44
N VAL A 146 -4.63 -8.28 6.60
CA VAL A 146 -5.36 -8.54 5.36
C VAL A 146 -6.31 -9.71 5.56
N TYR A 147 -7.58 -9.51 5.24
CA TYR A 147 -8.60 -10.54 5.33
C TYR A 147 -9.50 -10.50 4.10
N LEU A 148 -9.63 -11.63 3.41
CA LEU A 148 -10.41 -11.77 2.18
C LEU A 148 -10.09 -10.66 1.14
N GLY A 149 -8.80 -10.42 0.90
CA GLY A 149 -8.33 -9.47 -0.10
C GLY A 149 -8.44 -7.99 0.29
N HIS A 150 -8.78 -7.68 1.55
CA HIS A 150 -8.93 -6.30 2.03
C HIS A 150 -8.12 -6.07 3.29
N ILE A 151 -7.52 -4.88 3.39
CA ILE A 151 -6.86 -4.44 4.62
C ILE A 151 -7.95 -4.07 5.63
N LYS A 152 -7.95 -4.76 6.77
CA LYS A 152 -8.90 -4.54 7.86
C LYS A 152 -8.37 -3.58 8.90
N GLU A 153 -7.11 -3.66 9.21
CA GLU A 153 -6.47 -2.88 10.26
C GLU A 153 -5.00 -2.63 9.94
N ARG A 154 -4.48 -1.48 10.37
CA ARG A 154 -3.07 -1.09 10.27
C ARG A 154 -2.58 -0.63 11.63
N ILE A 155 -1.46 -1.16 12.06
CA ILE A 155 -0.79 -0.77 13.31
C ILE A 155 0.63 -0.34 12.98
N LYS A 156 1.05 0.81 13.54
CA LYS A 156 2.43 1.27 13.50
C LYS A 156 3.00 1.27 14.91
N LYS A 157 4.23 0.79 15.06
CA LYS A 157 4.98 0.77 16.32
C LYS A 157 6.37 1.33 16.11
N ASP A 158 6.76 2.25 16.99
CA ASP A 158 8.13 2.73 17.04
C ASP A 158 9.00 1.71 17.79
N LEU A 159 10.21 1.47 17.29
CA LEU A 159 11.18 0.57 17.91
C LEU A 159 12.15 1.38 18.76
N LEU A 160 12.25 1.03 20.02
CA LEU A 160 13.26 1.58 20.95
C LEU A 160 14.56 0.79 20.89
N GLN A 161 14.50 -0.45 20.41
CA GLN A 161 15.58 -1.40 20.28
C GLN A 161 15.42 -2.20 18.98
N GLU A 162 16.33 -3.14 18.71
CA GLU A 162 16.20 -4.07 17.59
C GLU A 162 14.87 -4.84 17.68
N PHE A 163 14.18 -4.99 16.56
CA PHE A 163 12.90 -5.68 16.47
C PHE A 163 13.01 -7.15 16.94
N THR A 164 12.02 -7.57 17.71
CA THR A 164 11.91 -8.94 18.22
C THR A 164 10.56 -9.58 17.88
N SER A 165 10.49 -10.92 17.95
CA SER A 165 9.22 -11.64 17.77
C SER A 165 8.16 -11.28 18.83
N GLN A 166 8.60 -10.79 20.00
CA GLN A 166 7.71 -10.32 21.07
C GLN A 166 7.05 -8.97 20.72
N ASP A 167 7.76 -8.10 20.00
CA ASP A 167 7.19 -6.85 19.51
C ASP A 167 6.05 -7.12 18.53
N LEU A 168 6.26 -8.09 17.61
CA LEU A 168 5.20 -8.51 16.69
C LEU A 168 4.03 -9.16 17.45
N GLU A 169 4.29 -10.05 18.39
CA GLU A 169 3.23 -10.66 19.21
C GLU A 169 2.41 -9.58 19.93
N SER A 170 3.08 -8.61 20.54
CA SER A 170 2.43 -7.51 21.26
C SER A 170 1.53 -6.68 20.33
N ALA A 171 2.00 -6.40 19.11
CA ALA A 171 1.21 -5.68 18.11
C ALA A 171 0.00 -6.51 17.62
N LEU A 172 0.19 -7.81 17.43
CA LEU A 172 -0.90 -8.71 17.03
C LEU A 172 -2.00 -8.84 18.11
N LEU A 173 -1.63 -8.72 19.39
CA LEU A 173 -2.58 -8.71 20.50
C LEU A 173 -3.43 -7.43 20.58
N GLU A 174 -2.96 -6.35 20.00
CA GLU A 174 -3.72 -5.09 19.92
C GLU A 174 -4.76 -5.10 18.81
N ILE A 175 -4.63 -6.01 17.85
CA ILE A 175 -5.63 -6.20 16.79
C ILE A 175 -6.91 -6.71 17.43
N ASN A 176 -7.96 -5.91 17.32
CA ASN A 176 -9.29 -6.30 17.79
C ASN A 176 -9.96 -7.24 16.77
N SER A 177 -9.47 -8.47 16.70
CA SER A 177 -10.00 -9.49 15.79
C SER A 177 -11.02 -10.38 16.53
N GLU A 178 -12.25 -10.39 16.04
CA GLU A 178 -13.31 -11.32 16.51
C GLU A 178 -13.04 -12.77 16.07
N SER A 179 -12.07 -12.97 15.17
CA SER A 179 -11.71 -14.26 14.60
C SER A 179 -10.22 -14.53 14.74
N ALA A 180 -9.82 -15.80 14.61
CA ALA A 180 -8.41 -16.16 14.57
C ALA A 180 -7.67 -15.43 13.43
N LEU A 181 -6.42 -15.06 13.69
CA LEU A 181 -5.57 -14.40 12.70
C LEU A 181 -5.23 -15.32 11.53
N PRO A 182 -5.01 -14.76 10.33
CA PRO A 182 -4.57 -15.53 9.17
C PRO A 182 -3.28 -16.30 9.45
N PRO A 183 -3.15 -17.55 8.95
CA PRO A 183 -2.00 -18.40 9.25
C PRO A 183 -0.76 -18.08 8.42
N GLN A 184 -0.69 -16.92 7.77
CA GLN A 184 0.45 -16.50 6.97
C GLN A 184 0.92 -15.12 7.39
N ILE A 185 2.24 -14.97 7.61
CA ILE A 185 2.90 -13.70 7.91
C ILE A 185 3.91 -13.44 6.79
N LEU A 186 3.73 -12.32 6.08
CA LEU A 186 4.64 -11.83 5.04
C LEU A 186 5.50 -10.72 5.61
N VAL A 187 6.82 -10.90 5.62
CA VAL A 187 7.77 -9.93 6.18
C VAL A 187 8.59 -9.32 5.06
N PHE A 188 8.76 -8.01 5.06
CA PHE A 188 9.61 -7.29 4.12
C PHE A 188 10.22 -6.05 4.77
N GLY A 189 11.09 -5.34 4.04
CA GLY A 189 11.80 -4.16 4.54
C GLY A 189 13.20 -4.50 5.03
N GLN A 190 13.60 -3.91 6.16
CA GLN A 190 14.97 -4.04 6.69
C GLN A 190 15.02 -5.06 7.81
N PHE A 191 15.52 -6.24 7.51
CA PHE A 191 15.75 -7.30 8.49
C PHE A 191 16.88 -8.22 8.04
N ASP A 192 17.47 -8.91 8.98
CA ASP A 192 18.49 -9.94 8.71
C ASP A 192 17.95 -11.36 8.91
N ALA A 193 18.79 -12.34 8.59
CA ALA A 193 18.44 -13.75 8.73
C ALA A 193 18.14 -14.17 10.18
N ARG A 194 18.67 -13.45 11.19
CA ARG A 194 18.43 -13.72 12.61
C ARG A 194 17.00 -13.39 12.98
N ILE A 195 16.50 -12.23 12.56
CA ILE A 195 15.11 -11.80 12.77
C ILE A 195 14.15 -12.81 12.12
N LEU A 196 14.38 -13.18 10.87
CA LEU A 196 13.55 -14.16 10.19
C LEU A 196 13.56 -15.53 10.87
N SER A 197 14.74 -15.98 11.33
CA SER A 197 14.89 -17.23 12.09
C SER A 197 14.17 -17.14 13.43
N SER A 198 14.27 -16.01 14.15
CA SER A 198 13.55 -15.76 15.39
C SER A 198 12.04 -15.85 15.22
N LEU A 199 11.50 -15.22 14.18
CA LEU A 199 10.08 -15.27 13.85
C LEU A 199 9.61 -16.70 13.54
N LYS A 200 10.39 -17.47 12.74
CA LYS A 200 10.06 -18.86 12.38
C LYS A 200 10.07 -19.82 13.57
N ASN A 201 10.95 -19.58 14.54
CA ASN A 201 11.11 -20.44 15.73
C ASN A 201 10.28 -19.96 16.93
N TYR A 202 9.57 -18.85 16.80
CA TYR A 202 8.77 -18.29 17.89
C TYR A 202 7.55 -19.17 18.20
N PRO A 203 7.21 -19.39 19.48
CA PRO A 203 6.05 -20.21 19.86
C PRO A 203 4.74 -19.44 19.70
N TRP A 204 4.27 -19.30 18.46
CA TRP A 204 3.04 -18.57 18.12
C TRP A 204 1.76 -19.23 18.66
N VAL A 205 1.80 -20.51 19.00
CA VAL A 205 0.65 -21.32 19.44
C VAL A 205 0.94 -21.93 20.81
N GLY A 206 -0.11 -22.13 21.62
CA GLY A 206 0.00 -22.87 22.89
C GLY A 206 0.36 -22.03 24.12
N LYS A 207 0.38 -20.72 24.02
CA LYS A 207 0.50 -19.82 25.18
C LYS A 207 -0.85 -19.73 25.91
N LYS A 208 -0.84 -19.98 27.23
CA LYS A 208 -2.02 -20.21 28.08
C LYS A 208 -3.11 -19.11 28.06
N ASN A 209 -2.90 -17.94 27.48
CA ASN A 209 -3.84 -16.83 27.53
C ASN A 209 -4.06 -16.13 26.18
N VAL A 210 -3.51 -16.63 25.06
CA VAL A 210 -3.57 -15.94 23.78
C VAL A 210 -3.60 -16.94 22.63
N GLU A 211 -4.81 -17.27 22.19
CA GLU A 211 -5.02 -18.04 20.96
C GLU A 211 -5.16 -17.06 19.78
N THR A 212 -4.07 -16.39 19.40
CA THR A 212 -4.06 -15.50 18.22
C THR A 212 -4.11 -16.30 16.92
N PHE A 213 -3.44 -17.45 16.89
CA PHE A 213 -3.40 -18.35 15.74
C PHE A 213 -3.97 -19.73 16.09
N LEU A 214 -4.80 -20.28 15.19
CA LEU A 214 -5.27 -21.67 15.32
C LEU A 214 -4.20 -22.70 14.99
N HIS A 215 -3.27 -22.34 14.11
CA HIS A 215 -2.15 -23.16 13.67
C HIS A 215 -0.87 -22.33 13.63
N LEU A 216 0.28 -22.99 13.61
CA LEU A 216 1.57 -22.32 13.46
C LEU A 216 1.58 -21.52 12.15
N PRO A 217 1.81 -20.18 12.19
CA PRO A 217 1.80 -19.38 10.99
C PRO A 217 3.01 -19.68 10.09
N GLU A 218 2.75 -19.67 8.78
CA GLU A 218 3.80 -19.72 7.76
C GLU A 218 4.46 -18.33 7.65
N ILE A 219 5.77 -18.25 7.89
CA ILE A 219 6.53 -17.00 7.78
C ILE A 219 7.23 -16.97 6.42
N LYS A 220 6.81 -16.03 5.55
CA LYS A 220 7.45 -15.74 4.27
C LYS A 220 8.12 -14.38 4.33
N SER A 221 9.18 -14.20 3.54
CA SER A 221 9.85 -12.91 3.41
C SER A 221 9.99 -12.53 1.95
N TYR A 222 9.84 -11.24 1.68
CA TYR A 222 10.14 -10.65 0.37
C TYR A 222 11.41 -9.81 0.48
N ASP A 223 12.31 -9.99 -0.46
CA ASP A 223 13.44 -9.09 -0.66
C ASP A 223 13.01 -7.83 -1.44
N GLN A 224 13.89 -6.85 -1.51
CA GLN A 224 13.61 -5.57 -2.17
C GLN A 224 13.27 -5.74 -3.65
N ASN A 225 13.91 -6.66 -4.36
CA ASN A 225 13.64 -6.88 -5.79
C ASN A 225 12.25 -7.47 -6.00
N GLN A 226 11.86 -8.43 -5.18
CA GLN A 226 10.51 -9.01 -5.20
C GLN A 226 9.44 -7.95 -4.94
N ILE A 227 9.68 -7.05 -4.00
CA ILE A 227 8.76 -5.94 -3.69
C ILE A 227 8.67 -4.96 -4.87
N ILE A 228 9.79 -4.59 -5.49
CA ILE A 228 9.80 -3.72 -6.68
C ILE A 228 9.08 -4.38 -7.86
N ASP A 229 9.26 -5.69 -8.04
CA ASP A 229 8.55 -6.45 -9.09
C ASP A 229 7.04 -6.47 -8.86
N ILE A 230 6.59 -6.61 -7.59
CA ILE A 230 5.17 -6.50 -7.20
C ILE A 230 4.62 -5.12 -7.60
N PHE A 231 5.28 -4.06 -7.18
CA PHE A 231 4.86 -2.69 -7.51
C PHE A 231 4.81 -2.46 -9.01
N THR A 232 5.82 -2.97 -9.74
CA THR A 232 5.87 -2.86 -11.21
C THR A 232 4.67 -3.53 -11.85
N ARG A 233 4.29 -4.73 -11.43
CA ARG A 233 3.12 -5.45 -11.97
C ARG A 233 1.82 -4.70 -11.72
N VAL A 234 1.60 -4.24 -10.48
CA VAL A 234 0.37 -3.55 -10.09
C VAL A 234 0.22 -2.21 -10.82
N ILE A 235 1.28 -1.38 -10.85
CA ILE A 235 1.25 -0.10 -11.57
C ILE A 235 1.03 -0.32 -13.06
N SER A 236 1.67 -1.31 -13.65
CA SER A 236 1.50 -1.64 -15.06
C SER A 236 0.07 -2.02 -15.40
N GLY A 237 -0.56 -2.85 -14.58
CA GLY A 237 -1.97 -3.22 -14.76
C GLY A 237 -2.92 -2.02 -14.67
N GLN A 238 -2.60 -1.03 -13.83
CA GLN A 238 -3.37 0.21 -13.75
C GLN A 238 -3.15 1.13 -14.94
N LEU A 239 -1.93 1.24 -15.46
CA LEU A 239 -1.63 2.04 -16.65
C LEU A 239 -2.33 1.48 -17.91
N ASP A 240 -2.35 0.16 -18.09
CA ASP A 240 -2.99 -0.50 -19.23
C ASP A 240 -4.53 -0.37 -19.19
N SER A 241 -5.11 -0.29 -17.99
CA SER A 241 -6.57 -0.17 -17.82
C SER A 241 -7.13 1.25 -18.04
N SER A 242 -6.30 2.23 -18.41
CA SER A 242 -6.66 3.66 -18.57
C SER A 242 -7.39 4.31 -17.37
N SER A 243 -7.40 3.64 -16.22
CA SER A 243 -8.07 4.10 -14.99
C SER A 243 -7.16 4.84 -14.01
N PHE A 244 -5.90 5.08 -14.38
CA PHE A 244 -4.96 5.80 -13.55
C PHE A 244 -5.28 7.30 -13.57
N SER A 245 -6.23 7.72 -12.74
CA SER A 245 -6.49 9.14 -12.50
C SER A 245 -5.70 9.57 -11.26
N PRO A 246 -4.74 10.49 -11.39
CA PRO A 246 -4.04 11.03 -10.23
C PRO A 246 -5.04 11.77 -9.34
N LYS A 247 -5.41 11.17 -8.20
CA LYS A 247 -6.23 11.85 -7.17
C LYS A 247 -5.37 12.82 -6.35
N ILE A 248 -4.63 13.67 -7.02
CA ILE A 248 -3.98 14.81 -6.39
C ILE A 248 -4.97 15.96 -6.48
N SER A 249 -5.72 16.22 -5.42
CA SER A 249 -6.65 17.34 -5.39
C SER A 249 -5.87 18.65 -5.29
N ASP A 250 -5.87 19.42 -6.37
CA ASP A 250 -5.52 20.84 -6.35
C ASP A 250 -6.73 21.62 -5.79
N THR A 251 -6.92 21.66 -4.51
CA THR A 251 -7.76 22.66 -3.86
C THR A 251 -6.82 23.68 -3.21
N PRO A 252 -6.68 24.90 -3.76
CA PRO A 252 -6.08 26.00 -3.03
C PRO A 252 -7.02 26.36 -1.87
N ASP A 253 -6.48 26.46 -0.66
CA ASP A 253 -7.13 27.17 0.45
C ASP A 253 -7.22 28.67 0.07
N ASP A 254 -8.28 29.02 -0.62
CA ASP A 254 -8.61 30.42 -0.88
C ASP A 254 -9.54 30.93 0.24
N ASN A 255 -8.92 31.31 1.34
CA ASN A 255 -9.57 32.02 2.43
C ASN A 255 -9.39 33.55 2.22
N SER A 256 -9.82 34.06 1.08
CA SER A 256 -9.97 35.50 0.87
C SER A 256 -11.44 35.86 0.97
N LYS A 257 -11.77 36.60 2.04
CA LYS A 257 -13.02 37.30 2.24
C LYS A 257 -13.34 38.13 1.00
N ALA A 258 -14.43 37.80 0.31
CA ALA A 258 -15.08 38.68 -0.64
C ALA A 258 -16.50 38.99 -0.14
N ASP A 259 -16.86 40.27 -0.18
CA ASP A 259 -18.14 40.86 0.18
C ASP A 259 -19.30 40.24 -0.60
N PRO A 260 -20.53 40.22 -0.03
CA PRO A 260 -21.69 39.65 -0.70
C PRO A 260 -22.20 40.55 -1.84
N PRO A 261 -22.52 39.96 -3.01
CA PRO A 261 -23.20 40.67 -4.07
C PRO A 261 -24.70 40.83 -3.82
N PRO A 262 -25.37 41.84 -4.39
CA PRO A 262 -26.77 42.18 -4.14
C PRO A 262 -27.76 41.15 -4.70
N ALA A 263 -28.85 41.01 -3.99
CA ALA A 263 -29.98 40.18 -4.35
C ALA A 263 -30.69 40.68 -5.63
N ASP A 264 -31.02 39.75 -6.49
CA ASP A 264 -32.26 39.61 -7.28
C ASP A 264 -32.00 38.81 -8.56
N THR A 265 -32.36 37.52 -8.54
CA THR A 265 -33.01 36.87 -9.67
C THR A 265 -33.61 35.53 -9.28
N LYS A 266 -34.85 35.34 -9.61
CA LYS A 266 -35.77 34.25 -9.37
C LYS A 266 -35.26 32.93 -9.98
N PRO A 267 -35.27 31.78 -9.28
CA PRO A 267 -34.84 30.52 -9.86
C PRO A 267 -35.95 29.87 -10.68
N GLU A 268 -35.56 29.40 -11.87
CA GLU A 268 -36.28 28.47 -12.73
C GLU A 268 -36.13 27.03 -12.18
N PRO A 269 -37.14 26.17 -12.27
CA PRO A 269 -37.09 24.85 -11.59
C PRO A 269 -36.20 23.83 -12.33
N GLU A 270 -35.28 23.25 -11.60
CA GLU A 270 -34.48 22.09 -12.02
C GLU A 270 -35.34 20.82 -12.13
N PRO A 271 -35.03 19.90 -13.08
CA PRO A 271 -35.72 18.61 -13.17
C PRO A 271 -35.22 17.65 -12.09
N GLU A 272 -36.16 17.10 -11.33
CA GLU A 272 -35.94 16.03 -10.34
C GLU A 272 -35.33 14.80 -11.01
N ILE A 273 -34.07 14.47 -10.61
CA ILE A 273 -33.49 13.14 -10.86
C ILE A 273 -33.78 12.25 -9.67
N THR A 274 -34.78 11.39 -9.85
CA THR A 274 -35.15 10.38 -8.87
C THR A 274 -34.04 9.33 -8.73
N ALA A 275 -33.29 9.37 -7.64
CA ALA A 275 -32.36 8.32 -7.28
C ALA A 275 -33.13 7.09 -6.77
N VAL A 276 -33.18 6.03 -7.58
CA VAL A 276 -33.72 4.72 -7.19
C VAL A 276 -32.67 4.02 -6.33
N ALA A 277 -32.81 4.13 -5.02
CA ALA A 277 -32.08 3.31 -4.08
C ALA A 277 -32.74 1.91 -4.06
N GLN A 278 -32.10 0.92 -4.68
CA GLN A 278 -32.47 -0.48 -4.50
C GLN A 278 -32.05 -0.94 -3.12
N LYS A 279 -33.03 -1.00 -2.22
CA LYS A 279 -32.92 -1.61 -0.91
C LYS A 279 -32.95 -3.13 -1.10
N LEU A 280 -31.80 -3.80 -1.00
CA LEU A 280 -31.71 -5.26 -0.89
C LEU A 280 -32.28 -5.67 0.46
N THR A 281 -33.49 -6.19 0.44
CA THR A 281 -34.14 -6.86 1.58
C THR A 281 -33.59 -8.28 1.66
N LEU A 282 -32.79 -8.56 2.69
CA LEU A 282 -32.45 -9.92 3.09
C LEU A 282 -33.70 -10.58 3.62
N THR A 283 -34.21 -11.58 2.90
CA THR A 283 -35.27 -12.50 3.37
C THR A 283 -34.58 -13.50 4.29
N GLU A 284 -34.93 -13.48 5.57
CA GLU A 284 -34.57 -14.54 6.51
C GLU A 284 -35.29 -15.83 6.07
N THR A 285 -34.54 -16.80 5.58
CA THR A 285 -35.05 -18.16 5.33
C THR A 285 -34.91 -18.94 6.62
N SER A 286 -36.04 -19.42 7.14
CA SER A 286 -36.07 -20.28 8.31
C SER A 286 -35.39 -21.64 8.03
N PRO A 287 -34.71 -22.25 9.01
CA PRO A 287 -34.03 -23.55 8.86
C PRO A 287 -34.94 -24.71 8.38
N GLU A 288 -36.25 -24.56 8.52
CA GLU A 288 -37.24 -25.58 8.10
C GLU A 288 -37.42 -25.65 6.57
N ASP A 289 -37.06 -24.63 5.83
CA ASP A 289 -37.16 -24.61 4.36
C ASP A 289 -35.99 -25.33 3.65
N LEU A 290 -34.98 -25.82 4.41
CA LEU A 290 -33.81 -26.53 3.88
C LEU A 290 -33.89 -28.06 3.97
N GLY A 291 -35.05 -28.63 4.28
CA GLY A 291 -35.32 -30.06 4.09
C GLY A 291 -34.56 -31.02 5.02
N PHE A 292 -34.11 -30.59 6.20
CA PHE A 292 -33.58 -31.48 7.22
C PHE A 292 -34.70 -32.05 8.11
N SER A 293 -35.20 -33.23 7.76
CA SER A 293 -36.05 -34.00 8.64
C SER A 293 -35.22 -34.68 9.71
N SER A 294 -35.47 -34.36 10.96
CA SER A 294 -34.97 -35.07 12.14
C SER A 294 -35.57 -36.48 12.19
N SER A 295 -34.78 -37.51 11.96
CA SER A 295 -35.15 -38.90 12.26
C SER A 295 -34.88 -39.19 13.74
N ASP A 296 -35.93 -39.15 14.53
CA ASP A 296 -36.01 -39.80 15.84
C ASP A 296 -35.76 -41.31 15.70
N SER A 297 -34.86 -41.84 16.46
CA SER A 297 -34.82 -43.27 16.78
C SER A 297 -34.13 -43.47 18.13
N THR A 298 -34.96 -43.65 19.14
CA THR A 298 -34.67 -44.45 20.36
C THR A 298 -35.25 -45.84 20.16
N PRO A 299 -34.80 -46.92 20.80
CA PRO A 299 -34.44 -47.09 22.22
C PRO A 299 -33.00 -47.44 22.51
#